data_55d0dbcfd95dd4c84a5ec72f9e9894e8
#
_entry.id   55d0dbcfd95dd4c84a5ec72f9e9894e8
#
_cell.length_a   1.000
_cell.length_b   1.000
_cell.length_c   1.000
_cell.angle_alpha   90.00
_cell.angle_beta   90.00
_cell.angle_gamma   90.00
#
_symmetry.space_group_name_H-M   'P 1'
#
loop_
_entity.id
_entity.type
_entity.pdbx_description
1 polymer ?
#
loop_
_entity_poly.entity_id
_entity_poly.type
_entity_poly.pdbx_seq_one_letter_code
_entity_poly.pdbx_strand_id
1 'polypeptide(L)'
;MLLNLIFKVEIFYVWGIDFIGPFPSLRGNKYILVAMDYVSKWVEAMASPINDLRVVAKLFKRIIFPHFGILRVLISDNGTHFIEKKLETLLKKYGVHHKYG
;
A
#
# COMPACT_ATOMS: atom_id res chain seq x y z
N MET A 1 29.82 5.73 8.35
CA MET A 1 29.41 7.08 7.97
C MET A 1 28.13 7.45 8.64
N LEU A 2 28.09 8.60 9.29
CA LEU A 2 26.92 9.07 10.00
C LEU A 2 25.74 9.31 9.07
N LEU A 3 26.01 9.78 7.86
CA LEU A 3 24.96 10.03 6.89
C LEU A 3 24.18 8.75 6.53
N ASN A 4 24.88 7.64 6.46
CA ASN A 4 24.21 6.37 6.17
C ASN A 4 23.27 5.93 7.28
N LEU A 5 23.59 6.26 8.51
CA LEU A 5 22.72 5.96 9.63
C LEU A 5 21.48 6.83 9.63
N ILE A 6 21.64 8.10 9.29
CA ILE A 6 20.54 9.07 9.31
C ILE A 6 19.56 8.81 8.16
N PHE A 7 20.09 8.49 6.98
CA PHE A 7 19.28 8.32 5.79
C PHE A 7 19.07 6.86 5.41
N LYS A 8 19.27 5.98 6.36
CA LYS A 8 19.11 4.57 6.11
C LYS A 8 17.63 4.19 6.03
N VAL A 9 16.96 4.70 5.01
CA VAL A 9 15.65 4.20 4.62
C VAL A 9 15.91 3.22 3.50
N GLU A 10 15.72 1.97 3.79
CA GLU A 10 15.93 0.93 2.80
C GLU A 10 14.83 0.97 1.76
N ILE A 11 15.17 0.60 0.52
CA ILE A 11 14.17 0.46 -0.53
C ILE A 11 13.14 -0.58 -0.10
N PHE A 12 11.90 -0.37 -0.50
CA PHE A 12 10.74 -1.20 -0.17
C PHE A 12 10.35 -1.18 1.32
N TYR A 13 10.87 -0.23 2.05
CA TYR A 13 10.59 -0.07 3.47
C TYR A 13 9.33 0.75 3.72
N VAL A 14 9.16 1.80 2.95
CA VAL A 14 8.02 2.74 3.04
C VAL A 14 7.25 2.72 1.74
N TRP A 15 5.98 2.38 1.81
CA TRP A 15 5.09 2.32 0.66
C TRP A 15 3.92 3.25 0.81
N GLY A 16 3.48 3.81 -0.32
CA GLY A 16 2.22 4.54 -0.38
C GLY A 16 1.21 3.76 -1.18
N ILE A 17 -0.06 3.86 -0.81
CA ILE A 17 -1.16 3.25 -1.57
C ILE A 17 -2.24 4.27 -1.86
N ASP A 18 -2.92 4.06 -2.98
CA ASP A 18 -4.06 4.86 -3.37
C ASP A 18 -4.97 4.05 -4.28
N PHE A 19 -6.26 4.33 -4.23
CA PHE A 19 -7.23 3.79 -5.18
C PHE A 19 -7.54 4.86 -6.22
N ILE A 20 -7.49 4.46 -7.48
CA ILE A 20 -7.87 5.32 -8.61
C ILE A 20 -9.18 4.80 -9.18
N GLY A 21 -10.13 5.70 -9.40
CA GLY A 21 -11.45 5.35 -9.93
C GLY A 21 -12.55 6.07 -9.18
N PRO A 22 -13.82 5.71 -9.43
CA PRO A 22 -14.24 4.59 -10.26
C PRO A 22 -14.15 4.89 -11.76
N PHE A 23 -13.73 3.89 -12.51
CA PHE A 23 -13.72 3.94 -13.96
C PHE A 23 -15.01 3.35 -14.54
N PRO A 24 -15.48 3.81 -15.69
CA PRO A 24 -16.63 3.19 -16.33
C PRO A 24 -16.21 1.86 -16.98
N SER A 25 -16.35 0.80 -16.29
CA SER A 25 -16.21 -0.56 -16.81
C SER A 25 -14.90 -0.91 -17.55
N LEU A 26 -13.92 -1.35 -16.80
CA LEU A 26 -12.75 -2.04 -17.36
C LEU A 26 -12.94 -3.55 -17.15
N ARG A 27 -13.79 -4.17 -17.96
CA ARG A 27 -14.08 -5.61 -17.85
C ARG A 27 -14.50 -6.02 -16.43
N GLY A 28 -15.43 -5.26 -15.86
CA GLY A 28 -15.91 -5.53 -14.50
C GLY A 28 -15.08 -4.90 -13.41
N ASN A 29 -13.90 -4.35 -13.71
CA ASN A 29 -13.09 -3.64 -12.73
C ASN A 29 -13.36 -2.15 -12.81
N LYS A 30 -13.59 -1.54 -11.66
CA LYS A 30 -13.88 -0.11 -11.56
C LYS A 30 -12.74 0.68 -10.93
N TYR A 31 -11.82 0.01 -10.27
CA TYR A 31 -10.76 0.64 -9.52
C TYR A 31 -9.41 0.04 -9.84
N ILE A 32 -8.38 0.84 -9.65
CA ILE A 32 -7.00 0.37 -9.67
C ILE A 32 -6.38 0.74 -8.34
N LEU A 33 -5.89 -0.27 -7.62
CA LEU A 33 -5.10 -0.04 -6.43
C LEU A 33 -3.65 0.12 -6.85
N VAL A 34 -3.03 1.21 -6.49
CA VAL A 34 -1.64 1.52 -6.82
C VAL A 34 -0.84 1.55 -5.54
N ALA A 35 0.29 0.86 -5.53
CA ALA A 35 1.25 0.91 -4.43
C ALA A 35 2.60 1.36 -4.99
N MET A 36 3.23 2.29 -4.30
CA MET A 36 4.52 2.83 -4.73
C MET A 36 5.51 2.82 -3.58
N ASP A 37 6.71 2.31 -3.86
CA ASP A 37 7.81 2.45 -2.92
C ASP A 37 8.35 3.87 -2.94
N TYR A 38 8.47 4.49 -1.78
CA TYR A 38 8.85 5.89 -1.69
C TYR A 38 10.29 6.17 -2.10
N VAL A 39 11.17 5.20 -1.89
CA VAL A 39 12.60 5.38 -2.18
C VAL A 39 12.90 5.11 -3.65
N SER A 40 12.54 3.94 -4.14
CA SER A 40 12.85 3.54 -5.51
C SER A 40 11.87 4.07 -6.54
N LYS A 41 10.68 4.48 -6.10
CA LYS A 41 9.55 4.85 -6.96
C LYS A 41 9.00 3.67 -7.76
N TRP A 42 9.30 2.47 -7.35
CA TRP A 42 8.71 1.27 -7.96
C TRP A 42 7.21 1.25 -7.73
N VAL A 43 6.46 0.86 -8.74
CA VAL A 43 5.00 0.85 -8.69
C VAL A 43 4.48 -0.54 -8.95
N GLU A 44 3.57 -0.99 -8.09
CA GLU A 44 2.74 -2.17 -8.33
C GLU A 44 1.30 -1.71 -8.42
N ALA A 45 0.52 -2.37 -9.26
CA ALA A 45 -0.88 -2.00 -9.45
C ALA A 45 -1.75 -3.24 -9.59
N MET A 46 -2.98 -3.13 -9.15
CA MET A 46 -3.94 -4.22 -9.23
C MET A 46 -5.33 -3.67 -9.54
N ALA A 47 -5.93 -4.15 -10.62
CA ALA A 47 -7.30 -3.80 -10.96
C ALA A 47 -8.28 -4.54 -10.06
N SER A 48 -9.38 -3.91 -9.71
CA SER A 48 -10.37 -4.50 -8.83
C SER A 48 -11.77 -3.95 -9.10
N PRO A 49 -12.82 -4.77 -8.95
CA PRO A 49 -14.19 -4.27 -9.03
C PRO A 49 -14.59 -3.42 -7.83
N ILE A 50 -13.86 -3.51 -6.73
CA ILE A 50 -14.17 -2.83 -5.48
C ILE A 50 -12.94 -2.11 -4.94
N ASN A 51 -13.19 -1.14 -4.05
CA ASN A 51 -12.13 -0.37 -3.40
C ASN A 51 -12.16 -0.60 -1.89
N ASP A 52 -11.90 -1.82 -1.45
CA ASP A 52 -11.94 -2.12 -0.04
C ASP A 52 -10.65 -2.80 0.45
N LEU A 53 -10.63 -3.09 1.74
CA LEU A 53 -9.49 -3.63 2.43
C LEU A 53 -9.04 -5.00 1.89
N ARG A 54 -9.98 -5.79 1.37
CA ARG A 54 -9.65 -7.11 0.83
C ARG A 54 -8.71 -7.00 -0.36
N VAL A 55 -8.87 -5.94 -1.16
CA VAL A 55 -8.00 -5.68 -2.30
C VAL A 55 -6.60 -5.32 -1.83
N VAL A 56 -6.51 -4.47 -0.82
CA VAL A 56 -5.23 -4.08 -0.22
C VAL A 56 -4.51 -5.31 0.34
N ALA A 57 -5.22 -6.13 1.10
CA ALA A 57 -4.65 -7.34 1.67
C ALA A 57 -4.16 -8.30 0.58
N LYS A 58 -4.91 -8.42 -0.50
CA LYS A 58 -4.56 -9.28 -1.61
C LYS A 58 -3.29 -8.81 -2.31
N LEU A 59 -3.17 -7.50 -2.55
CA LEU A 59 -1.97 -6.93 -3.16
C LEU A 59 -0.74 -7.20 -2.31
N PHE A 60 -0.81 -6.94 -1.02
CA PHE A 60 0.33 -7.15 -0.13
C PHE A 60 0.70 -8.61 0.00
N LYS A 61 -0.25 -9.48 0.23
CA LYS A 61 0.03 -10.90 0.44
C LYS A 61 0.53 -11.59 -0.81
N ARG A 62 0.02 -11.22 -1.98
CA ARG A 62 0.36 -11.91 -3.23
C ARG A 62 1.53 -11.31 -3.97
N ILE A 63 1.74 -10.01 -3.84
CA ILE A 63 2.73 -9.30 -4.65
C ILE A 63 3.80 -8.68 -3.78
N ILE A 64 3.42 -7.83 -2.83
CA ILE A 64 4.40 -7.03 -2.11
C ILE A 64 5.26 -7.89 -1.18
N PHE A 65 4.66 -8.65 -0.31
CA PHE A 65 5.41 -9.45 0.66
C PHE A 65 6.31 -10.50 -0.01
N PRO A 66 5.83 -11.28 -0.98
CA PRO A 66 6.69 -12.29 -1.61
C PRO A 66 7.86 -11.71 -2.39
N HIS A 67 7.70 -10.54 -3.01
CA HIS A 67 8.73 -9.96 -3.87
C HIS A 67 9.63 -8.96 -3.16
N PHE A 68 9.11 -8.26 -2.16
CA PHE A 68 9.82 -7.13 -1.55
C PHE A 68 9.98 -7.26 -0.04
N GLY A 69 9.38 -8.28 0.56
CA GLY A 69 9.39 -8.42 2.01
C GLY A 69 8.29 -7.61 2.69
N ILE A 70 8.28 -7.67 4.01
CA ILE A 70 7.30 -6.94 4.80
C ILE A 70 7.78 -5.51 4.98
N LEU A 71 6.96 -4.57 4.53
CA LEU A 71 7.27 -3.15 4.68
C LEU A 71 7.14 -2.73 6.15
N ARG A 72 7.73 -1.59 6.48
CA ARG A 72 7.68 -1.05 7.85
C ARG A 72 6.62 0.03 7.99
N VAL A 73 6.44 0.84 6.97
CA VAL A 73 5.52 1.97 7.00
C VAL A 73 4.66 1.95 5.75
N LEU A 74 3.36 2.09 5.95
CA LEU A 74 2.42 2.28 4.85
C LEU A 74 1.76 3.65 5.00
N ILE A 75 1.82 4.43 3.93
CA ILE A 75 1.17 5.73 3.87
C ILE A 75 -0.06 5.58 2.99
N SER A 76 -1.22 5.94 3.51
CA SER A 76 -2.44 5.95 2.72
C SER A 76 -3.01 7.36 2.66
N ASP A 77 -3.66 7.64 1.57
CA ASP A 77 -4.39 8.88 1.43
C ASP A 77 -5.73 8.78 2.16
N ASN A 78 -6.40 9.92 2.30
CA ASN A 78 -7.66 10.00 3.03
C ASN A 78 -8.75 9.14 2.39
N GLY A 79 -8.90 7.93 2.88
CA GLY A 79 -10.06 7.11 2.58
C GLY A 79 -11.19 7.42 3.56
N THR A 80 -12.20 6.57 3.55
CA THR A 80 -13.23 6.65 4.58
C THR A 80 -12.64 6.16 5.90
N HIS A 81 -13.07 6.75 7.02
CA HIS A 81 -12.63 6.32 8.34
C HIS A 81 -12.77 4.82 8.57
N PHE A 82 -13.78 4.25 7.97
CA PHE A 82 -14.06 2.83 8.08
C PHE A 82 -12.94 1.96 7.49
N ILE A 83 -12.49 2.33 6.29
CA ILE A 83 -11.40 1.61 5.61
C ILE A 83 -10.11 1.80 6.38
N GLU A 84 -9.84 3.00 6.86
CA GLU A 84 -8.62 3.32 7.58
C GLU A 84 -8.48 2.53 8.87
N LYS A 85 -9.56 2.41 9.64
CA LYS A 85 -9.53 1.64 10.88
C LYS A 85 -9.27 0.16 10.65
N LYS A 86 -9.90 -0.41 9.64
CA LYS A 86 -9.68 -1.81 9.29
C LYS A 86 -8.28 -2.04 8.75
N LEU A 87 -7.78 -1.09 7.99
CA LEU A 87 -6.43 -1.15 7.46
C LEU A 87 -5.40 -1.10 8.59
N GLU A 88 -5.58 -0.23 9.57
CA GLU A 88 -4.72 -0.19 10.75
C GLU A 88 -4.67 -1.53 11.47
N THR A 89 -5.81 -2.15 11.67
CA THR A 89 -5.89 -3.45 12.33
C THR A 89 -5.15 -4.51 11.54
N LEU A 90 -5.30 -4.52 10.23
CA LEU A 90 -4.61 -5.45 9.36
C LEU A 90 -3.10 -5.23 9.40
N LEU A 91 -2.66 -4.00 9.29
CA LEU A 91 -1.24 -3.66 9.25
C LEU A 91 -0.55 -3.95 10.58
N LYS A 92 -1.23 -3.70 11.67
CA LYS A 92 -0.74 -4.01 13.01
C LYS A 92 -0.42 -5.49 13.15
N LYS A 93 -1.21 -6.33 12.52
CA LYS A 93 -1.00 -7.77 12.51
C LYS A 93 0.34 -8.17 11.88
N TYR A 94 0.84 -7.38 10.95
CA TYR A 94 2.10 -7.62 10.27
C TYR A 94 3.24 -6.74 10.79
N GLY A 95 3.00 -5.95 11.83
CA GLY A 95 4.01 -5.05 12.35
C GLY A 95 4.29 -3.84 11.47
N VAL A 96 3.35 -3.46 10.64
CA VAL A 96 3.50 -2.32 9.74
C VAL A 96 2.91 -1.08 10.38
N HIS A 97 3.66 0.01 10.35
CA HIS A 97 3.22 1.30 10.87
C HIS A 97 2.42 2.04 9.80
N HIS A 98 1.20 2.46 10.13
CA HIS A 98 0.32 3.16 9.20
C HIS A 98 0.37 4.65 9.44
N LYS A 99 0.57 5.41 8.36
CA LYS A 99 0.51 6.88 8.38
C LYS A 99 -0.49 7.37 7.35
N TYR A 100 -1.17 8.45 7.71
CA TYR A 100 -2.08 9.15 6.80
C TYR A 100 -1.28 10.19 6.01
N GLY A 101 -1.43 10.15 4.72
CA GLY A 101 -0.73 11.09 3.85
C GLY A 101 -1.34 12.47 3.80
#